data_158bfc6c6219102e99bf7fffa5662886
#
_entry.id   158bfc6c6219102e99bf7fffa5662886
#
_cell.length_a   1.000
_cell.length_b   1.000
_cell.length_c   1.000
_cell.angle_alpha   90.00
_cell.angle_beta   90.00
_cell.angle_gamma   90.00
#
_symmetry.space_group_name_H-M   'P 1'
#
loop_
_entity.id
_entity.type
_entity.pdbx_description
1 polymer ?
#
loop_
_entity_poly.entity_id
_entity_poly.type
_entity_poly.pdbx_seq_one_letter_code
_entity_poly.pdbx_strand_id
1 'polypeptide(L)'
;MIIFIASSYSWGELLFEKDEYASRRLKLMDMIPDGAAIILGAYRPTGYKAFFQNNNFMYFCGVEIPNSILIIDGKNRESVLFFTISEREARGEGISIELVNNPEEVTGIERVYPREQFSSYLSRLSSRMDVFYTSCKPQELERECTNEKFRILQSDMTMNLWHGRLIRELRFVKLLHQRYPHMEIKDCSGMIRDLRMIKTPPEVELIKKAGQIGVKAHNELMRSTEVGVYEYEISSLFEYLCKKEGVNELSYYVIISSAENHPYLHYHKHDRLLEDGDFIVIDAGPDYGYYDVDITISYPANGHFTPRQREVYQAAYDVQRICMSLYKPGVTREEVRDKVKSILKEKGYDLSKDVFKKRTIIETGGFTHFVGMAVHDVGGGPASWGTLKPGMVFACDIYAAFPGQKLGVRIEDTVLITEDGCQNLTQGIPRSIDEIEELMRKKGLVRTLKEKGLY
;
A
#
# COMPACT_ATOMS: atom_id res chain seq x y z
N MET A 1 18.70 24.65 -1.54
CA MET A 1 18.13 25.00 -0.23
C MET A 1 16.75 24.34 -0.16
N ILE A 2 16.70 23.10 0.31
CA ILE A 2 15.44 22.32 0.41
C ILE A 2 14.78 22.83 1.70
N ILE A 3 13.71 23.55 1.54
CA ILE A 3 12.86 23.96 2.66
C ILE A 3 12.08 22.72 3.09
N PHE A 4 12.48 22.11 4.20
CA PHE A 4 11.66 21.14 4.91
C PHE A 4 10.47 21.89 5.51
N ILE A 5 9.35 21.89 4.81
CA ILE A 5 8.07 22.24 5.40
C ILE A 5 7.56 20.97 6.09
N ALA A 6 7.76 20.91 7.41
CA ALA A 6 6.96 20.04 8.26
C ALA A 6 5.58 20.71 8.38
N SER A 7 4.77 20.63 7.35
CA SER A 7 3.36 20.98 7.43
C SER A 7 2.60 19.72 7.82
N SER A 8 1.95 19.77 8.99
CA SER A 8 0.77 18.97 9.23
C SER A 8 -0.18 19.25 8.06
N TYR A 9 -0.45 18.26 7.21
CA TYR A 9 -1.43 18.37 6.15
C TYR A 9 -2.73 18.93 6.73
N SER A 10 -3.16 20.10 6.29
CA SER A 10 -4.51 20.53 6.54
C SER A 10 -5.40 19.86 5.49
N TRP A 11 -6.50 19.27 5.93
CA TRP A 11 -7.51 18.70 5.05
C TRP A 11 -7.91 19.73 3.98
N GLY A 12 -7.76 19.34 2.70
CA GLY A 12 -8.08 20.20 1.56
C GLY A 12 -6.89 20.92 0.91
N GLU A 13 -5.66 20.68 1.36
CA GLU A 13 -4.46 20.95 0.57
C GLU A 13 -4.14 19.75 -0.33
N LEU A 14 -3.71 20.02 -1.57
CA LEU A 14 -3.30 18.95 -2.47
C LEU A 14 -2.02 18.30 -1.96
N LEU A 15 -1.96 16.96 -2.05
CA LEU A 15 -0.79 16.18 -1.65
C LEU A 15 0.44 16.47 -2.54
N PHE A 16 0.20 16.81 -3.80
CA PHE A 16 1.22 17.13 -4.79
C PHE A 16 0.91 18.48 -5.45
N GLU A 17 1.91 19.06 -6.11
CA GLU A 17 1.72 20.20 -6.98
C GLU A 17 0.69 19.89 -8.09
N LYS A 18 -0.06 20.89 -8.53
CA LYS A 18 -1.12 20.78 -9.54
C LYS A 18 -0.65 20.10 -10.84
N ASP A 19 0.59 20.40 -11.23
CA ASP A 19 1.20 19.87 -12.47
C ASP A 19 1.41 18.35 -12.43
N GLU A 20 1.62 17.77 -11.24
CA GLU A 20 1.71 16.33 -11.08
C GLU A 20 0.37 15.66 -11.44
N TYR A 21 -0.73 16.17 -10.89
CA TYR A 21 -2.08 15.66 -11.22
C TYR A 21 -2.45 15.90 -12.67
N ALA A 22 -2.10 17.06 -13.23
CA ALA A 22 -2.33 17.38 -14.64
C ALA A 22 -1.58 16.42 -15.56
N SER A 23 -0.31 16.12 -15.25
CA SER A 23 0.49 15.14 -15.99
C SER A 23 -0.15 13.75 -16.00
N ARG A 24 -0.68 13.28 -14.86
CA ARG A 24 -1.37 11.98 -14.75
C ARG A 24 -2.64 11.96 -15.59
N ARG A 25 -3.44 13.04 -15.57
CA ARG A 25 -4.64 13.17 -16.40
C ARG A 25 -4.30 13.19 -17.89
N LEU A 26 -3.25 13.92 -18.29
CA LEU A 26 -2.78 13.96 -19.68
C LEU A 26 -2.35 12.57 -20.19
N LYS A 27 -1.61 11.81 -19.37
CA LYS A 27 -1.24 10.42 -19.73
C LYS A 27 -2.46 9.53 -19.94
N LEU A 28 -3.51 9.67 -19.12
CA LEU A 28 -4.74 8.92 -19.34
C LEU A 28 -5.46 9.40 -20.61
N MET A 29 -5.52 10.72 -20.87
CA MET A 29 -6.09 11.28 -22.10
C MET A 29 -5.43 10.71 -23.37
N ASP A 30 -4.10 10.51 -23.33
CA ASP A 30 -3.37 9.92 -24.46
C ASP A 30 -3.77 8.47 -24.74
N MET A 31 -4.25 7.75 -23.72
CA MET A 31 -4.71 6.36 -23.83
C MET A 31 -6.18 6.24 -24.29
N ILE A 32 -6.97 7.34 -24.20
CA ILE A 32 -8.40 7.37 -24.50
C ILE A 32 -8.79 8.50 -25.49
N PRO A 33 -8.09 8.64 -26.63
CA PRO A 33 -8.29 9.78 -27.57
C PRO A 33 -9.68 9.81 -28.22
N ASP A 34 -10.45 8.73 -28.12
CA ASP A 34 -11.77 8.52 -28.71
C ASP A 34 -12.94 8.78 -27.73
N GLY A 35 -12.65 9.03 -26.42
CA GLY A 35 -13.71 9.12 -25.42
C GLY A 35 -13.33 9.89 -24.16
N ALA A 36 -14.12 9.67 -23.10
CA ALA A 36 -13.91 10.28 -21.81
C ALA A 36 -13.98 9.26 -20.67
N ALA A 37 -13.05 9.35 -19.70
CA ALA A 37 -13.04 8.54 -18.49
C ALA A 37 -13.85 9.22 -17.39
N ILE A 38 -14.68 8.44 -16.70
CA ILE A 38 -15.49 8.86 -15.56
C ILE A 38 -14.93 8.15 -14.32
N ILE A 39 -14.30 8.89 -13.44
CA ILE A 39 -13.67 8.40 -12.20
C ILE A 39 -14.55 8.80 -11.01
N LEU A 40 -15.01 7.81 -10.26
CA LEU A 40 -15.88 8.04 -9.11
C LEU A 40 -15.06 8.21 -7.85
N GLY A 41 -15.26 9.32 -7.13
CA GLY A 41 -14.76 9.51 -5.76
C GLY A 41 -15.51 8.64 -4.76
N ALA A 42 -14.98 8.47 -3.55
CA ALA A 42 -15.59 7.67 -2.49
C ALA A 42 -16.94 8.24 -2.01
N TYR A 43 -17.79 7.35 -1.47
CA TYR A 43 -18.99 7.79 -0.77
C TYR A 43 -18.65 8.45 0.57
N ARG A 44 -19.57 9.31 1.06
CA ARG A 44 -19.54 9.77 2.44
C ARG A 44 -19.59 8.54 3.37
N PRO A 45 -18.68 8.43 4.35
CA PRO A 45 -18.70 7.33 5.30
C PRO A 45 -19.98 7.36 6.15
N THR A 46 -20.42 6.19 6.59
CA THR A 46 -21.54 6.06 7.52
C THR A 46 -21.03 5.97 8.95
N GLY A 47 -21.64 6.69 9.85
CA GLY A 47 -21.24 6.76 11.26
C GLY A 47 -20.00 7.65 11.47
N TYR A 48 -19.30 7.43 12.58
CA TYR A 48 -18.12 8.22 12.98
C TYR A 48 -16.82 7.64 12.42
N LYS A 49 -16.78 7.36 11.12
CA LYS A 49 -15.57 6.98 10.41
C LYS A 49 -14.97 8.20 9.73
N ALA A 50 -13.65 8.33 9.79
CA ALA A 50 -12.95 9.32 8.98
C ALA A 50 -13.22 9.08 7.49
N PHE A 51 -13.25 10.12 6.70
CA PHE A 51 -13.35 10.01 5.26
C PHE A 51 -12.00 9.61 4.67
N PHE A 52 -12.02 8.67 3.76
CA PHE A 52 -10.88 8.27 2.95
C PHE A 52 -11.29 8.25 1.49
N GLN A 53 -10.54 8.89 0.63
CA GLN A 53 -10.87 9.00 -0.78
C GLN A 53 -10.52 7.71 -1.54
N ASN A 54 -11.24 7.43 -2.62
CA ASN A 54 -10.88 6.37 -3.56
C ASN A 54 -9.50 6.64 -4.18
N ASN A 55 -8.55 5.71 -4.04
CA ASN A 55 -7.17 5.86 -4.48
C ASN A 55 -7.06 6.29 -5.96
N ASN A 56 -7.85 5.72 -6.86
CA ASN A 56 -7.84 6.14 -8.26
C ASN A 56 -8.30 7.58 -8.45
N PHE A 57 -9.28 8.03 -7.68
CA PHE A 57 -9.75 9.41 -7.73
C PHE A 57 -8.69 10.36 -7.14
N MET A 58 -8.12 9.98 -6.00
CA MET A 58 -7.03 10.72 -5.35
C MET A 58 -5.82 10.85 -6.27
N TYR A 59 -5.45 9.78 -6.98
CA TYR A 59 -4.36 9.75 -7.95
C TYR A 59 -4.48 10.82 -9.05
N PHE A 60 -5.70 11.09 -9.53
CA PHE A 60 -5.92 12.02 -10.65
C PHE A 60 -6.22 13.45 -10.24
N CYS A 61 -6.67 13.72 -9.01
CA CYS A 61 -7.06 15.09 -8.64
C CYS A 61 -6.72 15.54 -7.21
N GLY A 62 -6.37 14.63 -6.31
CA GLY A 62 -5.98 14.98 -4.94
C GLY A 62 -7.08 15.56 -4.06
N VAL A 63 -8.37 15.46 -4.44
CA VAL A 63 -9.48 16.10 -3.74
C VAL A 63 -10.19 15.15 -2.80
N GLU A 64 -10.22 15.48 -1.52
CA GLU A 64 -10.86 14.69 -0.46
C GLU A 64 -12.28 15.17 -0.13
N ILE A 65 -13.15 15.27 -1.14
CA ILE A 65 -14.57 15.59 -0.97
C ILE A 65 -15.42 14.36 -1.30
N PRO A 66 -16.31 13.91 -0.39
CA PRO A 66 -17.16 12.74 -0.64
C PRO A 66 -18.08 12.93 -1.84
N ASN A 67 -18.37 11.82 -2.53
CA ASN A 67 -19.27 11.77 -3.69
C ASN A 67 -18.86 12.61 -4.90
N SER A 68 -17.63 13.07 -4.97
CA SER A 68 -17.08 13.78 -6.12
C SER A 68 -17.01 12.87 -7.36
N ILE A 69 -17.01 13.45 -8.54
CA ILE A 69 -16.86 12.75 -9.82
C ILE A 69 -15.88 13.55 -10.67
N LEU A 70 -14.91 12.86 -11.28
CA LEU A 70 -13.97 13.46 -12.22
C LEU A 70 -14.21 12.90 -13.61
N ILE A 71 -14.36 13.78 -14.61
CA ILE A 71 -14.32 13.42 -16.03
C ILE A 71 -12.97 13.83 -16.58
N ILE A 72 -12.30 12.91 -17.27
CA ILE A 72 -11.05 13.13 -17.99
C ILE A 72 -11.38 12.88 -19.48
N ASP A 73 -11.52 13.95 -20.24
CA ASP A 73 -11.92 13.92 -21.66
C ASP A 73 -10.67 13.84 -22.54
N GLY A 74 -10.39 12.64 -23.06
CA GLY A 74 -9.24 12.42 -23.95
C GLY A 74 -9.45 13.04 -25.34
N LYS A 75 -10.69 13.12 -25.80
CA LYS A 75 -11.03 13.66 -27.12
C LYS A 75 -10.85 15.19 -27.17
N ASN A 76 -11.30 15.90 -26.13
CA ASN A 76 -11.23 17.37 -26.07
C ASN A 76 -10.04 17.87 -25.25
N ARG A 77 -9.30 16.98 -24.61
CA ARG A 77 -8.11 17.31 -23.78
C ARG A 77 -8.42 18.23 -22.61
N GLU A 78 -9.53 17.99 -21.92
CA GLU A 78 -9.93 18.75 -20.74
C GLU A 78 -10.35 17.82 -19.59
N SER A 79 -10.31 18.34 -18.36
CA SER A 79 -10.79 17.65 -17.16
C SER A 79 -11.91 18.44 -16.53
N VAL A 80 -12.90 17.76 -15.98
CA VAL A 80 -14.05 18.39 -15.32
C VAL A 80 -14.33 17.70 -14.00
N LEU A 81 -14.31 18.46 -12.91
CA LEU A 81 -14.59 17.98 -11.57
C LEU A 81 -16.00 18.37 -11.13
N PHE A 82 -16.69 17.45 -10.50
CA PHE A 82 -18.02 17.65 -9.94
C PHE A 82 -18.03 17.35 -8.46
N PHE A 83 -18.35 18.34 -7.64
CA PHE A 83 -18.65 18.15 -6.23
C PHE A 83 -19.61 19.24 -5.74
N THR A 84 -20.24 18.99 -4.60
CA THR A 84 -21.05 19.99 -3.89
C THR A 84 -20.75 19.90 -2.41
N ILE A 85 -20.29 20.98 -1.84
CA ILE A 85 -20.08 21.16 -0.41
C ILE A 85 -20.31 22.63 -0.06
N SER A 86 -21.01 22.89 1.05
CA SER A 86 -21.17 24.25 1.55
C SER A 86 -19.97 24.66 2.40
N GLU A 87 -19.70 25.98 2.51
CA GLU A 87 -18.66 26.46 3.43
C GLU A 87 -18.88 25.99 4.87
N ARG A 88 -20.13 25.89 5.30
CA ARG A 88 -20.47 25.40 6.64
C ARG A 88 -20.03 23.94 6.83
N GLU A 89 -20.31 23.08 5.86
CA GLU A 89 -19.86 21.68 5.89
C GLU A 89 -18.35 21.58 5.81
N ALA A 90 -17.72 22.33 4.91
CA ALA A 90 -16.27 22.36 4.76
C ALA A 90 -15.58 22.74 6.08
N ARG A 91 -16.06 23.80 6.76
CA ARG A 91 -15.54 24.19 8.08
C ARG A 91 -15.76 23.11 9.14
N GLY A 92 -16.89 22.38 9.09
CA GLY A 92 -17.19 21.29 10.01
C GLY A 92 -16.31 20.07 9.84
N GLU A 93 -15.89 19.80 8.61
CA GLU A 93 -15.07 18.64 8.23
C GLU A 93 -13.57 19.00 8.09
N GLY A 94 -13.17 20.25 8.35
CA GLY A 94 -11.77 20.69 8.21
C GLY A 94 -11.30 20.83 6.76
N ILE A 95 -12.19 20.90 5.78
CA ILE A 95 -11.87 21.07 4.36
C ILE A 95 -11.53 22.54 4.09
N SER A 96 -10.51 22.79 3.27
CA SER A 96 -10.08 24.14 2.88
C SER A 96 -11.22 24.95 2.27
N ILE A 97 -11.44 26.16 2.80
CA ILE A 97 -12.44 27.08 2.25
C ILE A 97 -11.99 27.61 0.88
N GLU A 98 -10.70 27.69 0.64
CA GLU A 98 -10.16 28.06 -0.67
C GLU A 98 -10.55 27.05 -1.75
N LEU A 99 -10.52 25.73 -1.44
CA LEU A 99 -11.00 24.68 -2.34
C LEU A 99 -12.50 24.85 -2.68
N VAL A 100 -13.30 25.38 -1.75
CA VAL A 100 -14.73 25.61 -1.98
C VAL A 100 -14.98 26.84 -2.84
N ASN A 101 -14.23 27.92 -2.62
CA ASN A 101 -14.46 29.22 -3.26
C ASN A 101 -13.74 29.34 -4.61
N ASN A 102 -12.55 28.76 -4.75
CA ASN A 102 -11.71 28.86 -5.95
C ASN A 102 -11.20 27.47 -6.39
N PRO A 103 -12.11 26.49 -6.63
CA PRO A 103 -11.74 25.10 -6.84
C PRO A 103 -10.85 24.88 -8.08
N GLU A 104 -11.07 25.64 -9.17
CA GLU A 104 -10.23 25.55 -10.38
C GLU A 104 -8.80 26.00 -10.09
N GLU A 105 -8.64 27.07 -9.31
CA GLU A 105 -7.31 27.56 -8.94
C GLU A 105 -6.58 26.58 -8.03
N VAL A 106 -7.28 26.03 -7.03
CA VAL A 106 -6.68 25.07 -6.08
C VAL A 106 -6.31 23.77 -6.76
N THR A 107 -7.21 23.21 -7.59
CA THR A 107 -7.02 21.87 -8.19
C THR A 107 -6.25 21.88 -9.51
N GLY A 108 -6.18 23.01 -10.19
CA GLY A 108 -5.68 23.10 -11.57
C GLY A 108 -6.51 22.31 -12.57
N ILE A 109 -7.79 22.06 -12.25
CA ILE A 109 -8.75 21.41 -13.15
C ILE A 109 -9.50 22.51 -13.90
N GLU A 110 -9.64 22.36 -15.22
CA GLU A 110 -10.10 23.41 -16.12
C GLU A 110 -11.54 23.86 -15.84
N ARG A 111 -12.38 22.97 -15.31
CA ARG A 111 -13.77 23.29 -14.94
C ARG A 111 -14.22 22.53 -13.72
N VAL A 112 -14.86 23.21 -12.80
CA VAL A 112 -15.50 22.62 -11.63
C VAL A 112 -16.97 23.01 -11.60
N TYR A 113 -17.85 22.02 -11.41
CA TYR A 113 -19.29 22.22 -11.37
C TYR A 113 -19.91 21.59 -10.12
N PRO A 114 -21.05 22.10 -9.65
CA PRO A 114 -21.88 21.39 -8.68
C PRO A 114 -22.23 19.99 -9.18
N ARG A 115 -22.20 19.02 -8.27
CA ARG A 115 -22.43 17.60 -8.58
C ARG A 115 -23.78 17.36 -9.29
N GLU A 116 -24.78 18.14 -8.99
CA GLU A 116 -26.12 18.08 -9.57
C GLU A 116 -26.11 18.29 -11.10
N GLN A 117 -25.09 18.99 -11.62
CA GLN A 117 -24.92 19.22 -13.04
C GLN A 117 -24.30 18.03 -13.79
N PHE A 118 -23.80 17.01 -13.09
CA PHE A 118 -23.14 15.84 -13.70
C PHE A 118 -24.03 15.16 -14.77
N SER A 119 -25.30 14.88 -14.46
CA SER A 119 -26.19 14.20 -15.40
C SER A 119 -26.45 14.98 -16.67
N SER A 120 -26.66 16.30 -16.56
CA SER A 120 -26.85 17.17 -17.73
C SER A 120 -25.56 17.34 -18.54
N TYR A 121 -24.41 17.41 -17.88
CA TYR A 121 -23.11 17.45 -18.54
C TYR A 121 -22.85 16.16 -19.31
N LEU A 122 -23.08 15.00 -18.68
CA LEU A 122 -22.87 13.69 -19.30
C LEU A 122 -23.80 13.47 -20.51
N SER A 123 -25.05 13.98 -20.45
CA SER A 123 -25.98 13.93 -21.62
C SER A 123 -25.47 14.79 -22.77
N ARG A 124 -24.89 15.96 -22.52
CA ARG A 124 -24.28 16.76 -23.60
C ARG A 124 -23.01 16.09 -24.15
N LEU A 125 -22.23 15.45 -23.28
CA LEU A 125 -21.02 14.77 -23.70
C LEU A 125 -21.34 13.55 -24.60
N SER A 126 -22.36 12.76 -24.22
CA SER A 126 -22.82 11.59 -25.03
C SER A 126 -23.34 11.91 -26.42
N SER A 127 -23.65 13.19 -26.71
CA SER A 127 -23.99 13.61 -28.06
C SER A 127 -22.78 13.98 -28.95
N ARG A 128 -21.56 13.96 -28.38
CA ARG A 128 -20.33 14.41 -29.05
C ARG A 128 -19.24 13.34 -29.13
N MET A 129 -19.44 12.20 -28.48
CA MET A 129 -18.55 11.06 -28.51
C MET A 129 -19.33 9.76 -28.37
N ASP A 130 -18.68 8.66 -28.69
CA ASP A 130 -19.31 7.33 -28.73
C ASP A 130 -18.82 6.40 -27.60
N VAL A 131 -17.78 6.80 -26.86
CA VAL A 131 -17.11 5.95 -25.83
C VAL A 131 -17.02 6.65 -24.50
N PHE A 132 -17.49 5.97 -23.46
CA PHE A 132 -17.15 6.29 -22.08
C PHE A 132 -16.27 5.21 -21.45
N TYR A 133 -15.28 5.63 -20.70
CA TYR A 133 -14.41 4.78 -19.90
C TYR A 133 -14.76 4.92 -18.42
N THR A 134 -14.75 3.82 -17.68
CA THR A 134 -14.88 3.85 -16.22
C THR A 134 -14.27 2.60 -15.61
N SER A 135 -13.92 2.63 -14.32
CA SER A 135 -13.42 1.42 -13.66
C SER A 135 -14.54 0.41 -13.45
N CYS A 136 -14.32 -0.84 -13.85
CA CYS A 136 -15.18 -1.98 -13.51
C CYS A 136 -14.72 -2.69 -12.22
N LYS A 137 -13.66 -2.20 -11.57
CA LYS A 137 -13.15 -2.71 -10.30
C LYS A 137 -13.72 -1.90 -9.14
N PRO A 138 -13.86 -2.51 -7.93
CA PRO A 138 -14.35 -1.79 -6.76
C PRO A 138 -13.41 -0.65 -6.39
N GLN A 139 -13.99 0.40 -5.78
CA GLN A 139 -13.21 1.47 -5.15
C GLN A 139 -12.22 0.88 -4.14
N GLU A 140 -11.06 1.50 -4.05
CA GLU A 140 -9.98 1.18 -3.13
C GLU A 140 -9.87 2.31 -2.12
N LEU A 141 -10.14 1.97 -0.87
CA LEU A 141 -10.10 2.91 0.25
C LEU A 141 -8.97 2.52 1.19
N GLU A 142 -8.91 3.19 2.32
CA GLU A 142 -8.01 2.87 3.42
C GLU A 142 -7.92 1.37 3.70
N ARG A 143 -6.71 0.83 3.78
CA ARG A 143 -6.41 -0.59 4.08
C ARG A 143 -7.08 -1.59 3.13
N GLU A 144 -7.53 -1.15 1.98
CA GLU A 144 -8.15 -2.01 0.98
C GLU A 144 -7.23 -2.17 -0.23
N CYS A 145 -7.29 -3.36 -0.84
CA CYS A 145 -6.57 -3.67 -2.07
C CYS A 145 -7.56 -4.10 -3.13
N THR A 146 -7.60 -3.40 -4.25
CA THR A 146 -8.63 -3.58 -5.29
C THR A 146 -8.75 -5.04 -5.75
N ASN A 147 -7.63 -5.74 -5.94
CA ASN A 147 -7.65 -7.10 -6.47
C ASN A 147 -8.21 -8.12 -5.48
N GLU A 148 -7.81 -8.05 -4.19
CA GLU A 148 -8.35 -8.89 -3.14
C GLU A 148 -9.82 -8.60 -2.90
N LYS A 149 -10.18 -7.33 -2.78
CA LYS A 149 -11.55 -6.88 -2.62
C LYS A 149 -12.44 -7.36 -3.77
N PHE A 150 -11.99 -7.23 -5.01
CA PHE A 150 -12.75 -7.67 -6.17
C PHE A 150 -12.97 -9.19 -6.16
N ARG A 151 -11.94 -9.97 -5.84
CA ARG A 151 -12.03 -11.44 -5.75
C ARG A 151 -13.04 -11.87 -4.69
N ILE A 152 -13.00 -11.26 -3.50
CA ILE A 152 -13.92 -11.55 -2.41
C ILE A 152 -15.35 -11.18 -2.81
N LEU A 153 -15.58 -9.97 -3.31
CA LEU A 153 -16.90 -9.51 -3.73
C LEU A 153 -17.47 -10.34 -4.87
N GLN A 154 -16.64 -10.77 -5.84
CA GLN A 154 -17.08 -11.69 -6.88
C GLN A 154 -17.50 -13.06 -6.32
N SER A 155 -16.72 -13.60 -5.38
CA SER A 155 -17.05 -14.85 -4.70
C SER A 155 -18.38 -14.72 -3.97
N ASP A 156 -18.57 -13.66 -3.19
CA ASP A 156 -19.79 -13.41 -2.45
C ASP A 156 -21.01 -13.24 -3.38
N MET A 157 -20.85 -12.52 -4.47
CA MET A 157 -21.92 -12.35 -5.49
C MET A 157 -22.32 -13.69 -6.12
N THR A 158 -21.36 -14.61 -6.29
CA THR A 158 -21.60 -15.91 -6.93
C THR A 158 -22.19 -16.92 -5.92
N MET A 159 -21.69 -16.91 -4.70
CA MET A 159 -21.99 -17.91 -3.66
C MET A 159 -23.19 -17.53 -2.77
N ASN A 160 -23.45 -16.23 -2.65
CA ASN A 160 -24.49 -15.71 -1.76
C ASN A 160 -25.62 -15.06 -2.54
N LEU A 161 -26.57 -15.86 -3.00
CA LEU A 161 -27.75 -15.40 -3.75
C LEU A 161 -28.65 -14.41 -2.97
N TRP A 162 -28.54 -14.38 -1.64
CA TRP A 162 -29.32 -13.48 -0.79
C TRP A 162 -28.72 -12.08 -0.70
N HIS A 163 -27.42 -11.92 -0.98
CA HIS A 163 -26.70 -10.64 -0.93
C HIS A 163 -26.27 -10.10 -2.30
N GLY A 164 -26.63 -10.76 -3.39
CA GLY A 164 -26.19 -10.49 -4.77
C GLY A 164 -26.32 -9.05 -5.27
N ARG A 165 -25.77 -8.09 -4.53
CA ARG A 165 -25.67 -6.68 -4.96
C ARG A 165 -24.46 -6.52 -5.85
N LEU A 166 -24.68 -5.94 -7.03
CA LEU A 166 -23.55 -5.45 -7.83
C LEU A 166 -22.73 -4.46 -7.01
N ILE A 167 -21.42 -4.54 -7.12
CA ILE A 167 -20.55 -3.48 -6.63
C ILE A 167 -20.97 -2.15 -7.28
N ARG A 168 -20.63 -1.05 -6.61
CA ARG A 168 -21.01 0.30 -7.03
C ARG A 168 -20.64 0.57 -8.48
N GLU A 169 -19.43 0.21 -8.87
CA GLU A 169 -18.87 0.47 -10.20
C GLU A 169 -19.64 -0.30 -11.28
N LEU A 170 -19.92 -1.57 -11.07
CA LEU A 170 -20.73 -2.36 -12.01
C LEU A 170 -22.20 -1.89 -12.06
N ARG A 171 -22.73 -1.40 -10.93
CA ARG A 171 -24.05 -0.75 -10.93
C ARG A 171 -24.02 0.54 -11.75
N PHE A 172 -22.94 1.34 -11.63
CA PHE A 172 -22.77 2.56 -12.42
C PHE A 172 -22.69 2.24 -13.91
N VAL A 173 -21.90 1.25 -14.33
CA VAL A 173 -21.83 0.75 -15.71
C VAL A 173 -23.22 0.35 -16.23
N LYS A 174 -23.97 -0.41 -15.44
CA LYS A 174 -25.35 -0.78 -15.80
C LYS A 174 -26.25 0.44 -16.02
N LEU A 175 -26.14 1.46 -15.18
CA LEU A 175 -26.91 2.70 -15.30
C LEU A 175 -26.47 3.52 -16.53
N LEU A 176 -25.19 3.53 -16.88
CA LEU A 176 -24.71 4.15 -18.11
C LEU A 176 -25.31 3.48 -19.35
N HIS A 177 -25.28 2.17 -19.45
CA HIS A 177 -25.91 1.42 -20.55
C HIS A 177 -27.41 1.69 -20.66
N GLN A 178 -28.11 1.78 -19.53
CA GLN A 178 -29.55 2.05 -19.53
C GLN A 178 -29.90 3.47 -19.99
N ARG A 179 -29.09 4.47 -19.62
CA ARG A 179 -29.35 5.89 -19.92
C ARG A 179 -28.80 6.31 -21.28
N TYR A 180 -27.72 5.69 -21.70
CA TYR A 180 -26.99 6.01 -22.93
C TYR A 180 -26.74 4.73 -23.74
N PRO A 181 -27.81 4.09 -24.30
CA PRO A 181 -27.69 2.80 -24.98
C PRO A 181 -26.86 2.84 -26.28
N HIS A 182 -26.60 4.03 -26.82
CA HIS A 182 -25.79 4.27 -27.99
C HIS A 182 -24.27 4.38 -27.65
N MET A 183 -23.92 4.50 -26.37
CA MET A 183 -22.54 4.62 -25.94
C MET A 183 -21.87 3.27 -25.74
N GLU A 184 -20.63 3.13 -26.18
CA GLU A 184 -19.77 2.05 -25.75
C GLU A 184 -19.18 2.36 -24.36
N ILE A 185 -19.27 1.42 -23.44
CA ILE A 185 -18.69 1.57 -22.10
C ILE A 185 -17.50 0.63 -21.96
N LYS A 186 -16.30 1.19 -21.78
CA LYS A 186 -15.04 0.44 -21.67
C LYS A 186 -14.47 0.49 -20.26
N ASP A 187 -13.81 -0.59 -19.82
CA ASP A 187 -13.10 -0.66 -18.56
C ASP A 187 -11.72 -0.01 -18.69
N CYS A 188 -11.45 1.07 -17.92
CA CYS A 188 -10.16 1.72 -17.86
C CYS A 188 -9.28 1.25 -16.68
N SER A 189 -9.70 0.25 -15.90
CA SER A 189 -8.95 -0.24 -14.73
C SER A 189 -7.52 -0.67 -15.09
N GLY A 190 -7.33 -1.28 -16.28
CA GLY A 190 -6.01 -1.66 -16.77
C GLY A 190 -5.10 -0.47 -17.06
N MET A 191 -5.64 0.58 -17.65
CA MET A 191 -4.90 1.81 -17.96
C MET A 191 -4.45 2.53 -16.69
N ILE A 192 -5.36 2.66 -15.72
CA ILE A 192 -5.06 3.28 -14.42
C ILE A 192 -3.99 2.47 -13.67
N ARG A 193 -4.11 1.13 -13.70
CA ARG A 193 -3.09 0.22 -13.16
C ARG A 193 -1.71 0.51 -13.75
N ASP A 194 -1.62 0.60 -15.07
CA ASP A 194 -0.34 0.77 -15.77
C ASP A 194 0.30 2.14 -15.44
N LEU A 195 -0.52 3.18 -15.23
CA LEU A 195 -0.05 4.49 -14.77
C LEU A 195 0.44 4.45 -13.32
N ARG A 196 -0.30 3.83 -12.38
CA ARG A 196 0.06 3.74 -10.96
C ARG A 196 1.25 2.80 -10.71
N MET A 197 1.49 1.85 -11.62
CA MET A 197 2.58 0.87 -11.47
C MET A 197 3.96 1.54 -11.45
N ILE A 198 4.16 2.58 -12.24
CA ILE A 198 5.41 3.33 -12.33
C ILE A 198 5.28 4.60 -11.51
N LYS A 199 5.94 4.62 -10.36
CA LYS A 199 5.89 5.74 -9.41
C LYS A 199 6.69 6.93 -9.96
N THR A 200 6.09 8.11 -9.86
CA THR A 200 6.79 9.37 -10.14
C THR A 200 7.72 9.75 -8.99
N PRO A 201 8.71 10.64 -9.18
CA PRO A 201 9.58 11.07 -8.10
C PRO A 201 8.84 11.61 -6.86
N PRO A 202 7.76 12.42 -6.96
CA PRO A 202 6.99 12.84 -5.79
C PRO A 202 6.32 11.69 -5.04
N GLU A 203 5.81 10.66 -5.75
CA GLU A 203 5.25 9.46 -5.12
C GLU A 203 6.33 8.69 -4.33
N VAL A 204 7.50 8.55 -4.92
CA VAL A 204 8.65 7.87 -4.27
C VAL A 204 9.06 8.60 -2.98
N GLU A 205 9.01 9.93 -2.94
CA GLU A 205 9.35 10.68 -1.72
C GLU A 205 8.33 10.45 -0.58
N LEU A 206 7.04 10.28 -0.88
CA LEU A 206 6.05 9.91 0.13
C LEU A 206 6.28 8.49 0.66
N ILE A 207 6.54 7.52 -0.23
CA ILE A 207 6.87 6.14 0.17
C ILE A 207 8.14 6.11 1.03
N LYS A 208 9.17 6.88 0.68
CA LYS A 208 10.38 7.04 1.51
C LYS A 208 10.05 7.60 2.89
N LYS A 209 9.16 8.59 2.95
CA LYS A 209 8.73 9.18 4.23
C LYS A 209 8.01 8.16 5.09
N ALA A 210 7.06 7.41 4.51
CA ALA A 210 6.41 6.28 5.17
C ALA A 210 7.45 5.26 5.66
N GLY A 211 8.41 4.88 4.80
CA GLY A 211 9.50 3.97 5.14
C GLY A 211 10.34 4.44 6.33
N GLN A 212 10.73 5.72 6.35
CA GLN A 212 11.49 6.29 7.48
C GLN A 212 10.72 6.24 8.81
N ILE A 213 9.41 6.48 8.78
CA ILE A 213 8.54 6.38 9.95
C ILE A 213 8.45 4.92 10.41
N GLY A 214 8.19 3.98 9.49
CA GLY A 214 8.15 2.55 9.78
C GLY A 214 9.46 2.04 10.37
N VAL A 215 10.61 2.43 9.79
CA VAL A 215 11.94 2.07 10.31
C VAL A 215 12.13 2.53 11.75
N LYS A 216 11.78 3.78 12.10
CA LYS A 216 11.86 4.28 13.47
C LYS A 216 10.99 3.47 14.42
N ALA A 217 9.76 3.15 14.00
CA ALA A 217 8.82 2.38 14.80
C ALA A 217 9.34 0.96 15.04
N HIS A 218 9.75 0.23 14.01
CA HIS A 218 10.30 -1.12 14.14
C HIS A 218 11.56 -1.18 15.01
N ASN A 219 12.46 -0.20 14.89
CA ASN A 219 13.64 -0.11 15.76
C ASN A 219 13.26 0.08 17.23
N GLU A 220 12.20 0.83 17.51
CA GLU A 220 11.72 0.99 18.90
C GLU A 220 11.01 -0.27 19.39
N LEU A 221 10.25 -0.98 18.52
CA LEU A 221 9.65 -2.27 18.89
C LEU A 221 10.72 -3.28 19.32
N MET A 222 11.82 -3.42 18.57
CA MET A 222 12.93 -4.30 18.96
C MET A 222 13.48 -3.97 20.34
N ARG A 223 13.66 -2.68 20.67
CA ARG A 223 14.17 -2.25 22.00
C ARG A 223 13.16 -2.45 23.13
N SER A 224 11.87 -2.43 22.79
CA SER A 224 10.76 -2.48 23.74
C SER A 224 10.18 -3.88 23.94
N THR A 225 10.51 -4.83 23.05
CA THR A 225 10.07 -6.22 23.17
C THR A 225 10.88 -6.94 24.24
N GLU A 226 10.17 -7.62 25.15
CA GLU A 226 10.75 -8.47 26.19
C GLU A 226 9.79 -9.61 26.57
N VAL A 227 10.30 -10.63 27.22
CA VAL A 227 9.47 -11.70 27.78
C VAL A 227 8.48 -11.14 28.80
N GLY A 228 7.24 -11.61 28.74
CA GLY A 228 6.15 -11.14 29.60
C GLY A 228 5.38 -9.92 29.07
N VAL A 229 5.62 -9.53 27.81
CA VAL A 229 4.80 -8.53 27.10
C VAL A 229 3.80 -9.25 26.22
N TYR A 230 2.59 -8.74 26.08
CA TYR A 230 1.60 -9.27 25.14
C TYR A 230 1.82 -8.75 23.71
N GLU A 231 1.45 -9.54 22.70
CA GLU A 231 1.49 -9.13 21.30
C GLU A 231 0.71 -7.83 21.05
N TYR A 232 -0.47 -7.61 21.71
CA TYR A 232 -1.24 -6.37 21.58
C TYR A 232 -0.53 -5.13 22.13
N GLU A 233 0.39 -5.27 23.10
CA GLU A 233 1.15 -4.14 23.62
C GLU A 233 2.16 -3.64 22.58
N ILE A 234 2.80 -4.57 21.86
CA ILE A 234 3.70 -4.27 20.75
C ILE A 234 2.94 -3.64 19.58
N SER A 235 1.75 -4.16 19.24
CA SER A 235 0.87 -3.58 18.22
C SER A 235 0.49 -2.15 18.56
N SER A 236 0.05 -1.91 19.80
CA SER A 236 -0.33 -0.56 20.27
C SER A 236 0.85 0.41 20.25
N LEU A 237 2.05 -0.07 20.57
CA LEU A 237 3.27 0.75 20.51
C LEU A 237 3.59 1.15 19.08
N PHE A 238 3.45 0.24 18.10
CA PHE A 238 3.65 0.56 16.68
C PHE A 238 2.70 1.67 16.22
N GLU A 239 1.40 1.51 16.50
CA GLU A 239 0.40 2.52 16.15
C GLU A 239 0.69 3.88 16.79
N TYR A 240 1.05 3.90 18.08
CA TYR A 240 1.44 5.13 18.77
C TYR A 240 2.62 5.83 18.09
N LEU A 241 3.66 5.06 17.76
CA LEU A 241 4.88 5.61 17.15
C LEU A 241 4.61 6.19 15.76
N CYS A 242 3.79 5.52 14.96
CA CYS A 242 3.38 6.01 13.64
C CYS A 242 2.52 7.29 13.76
N LYS A 243 1.50 7.28 14.60
CA LYS A 243 0.61 8.44 14.82
C LYS A 243 1.35 9.66 15.37
N LYS A 244 2.34 9.45 16.23
CA LYS A 244 3.21 10.52 16.73
C LYS A 244 4.01 11.23 15.62
N GLU A 245 4.33 10.53 14.54
CA GLU A 245 5.04 11.08 13.36
C GLU A 245 4.09 11.68 12.32
N GLY A 246 2.78 11.79 12.62
CA GLY A 246 1.77 12.40 11.75
C GLY A 246 1.11 11.43 10.76
N VAL A 247 1.24 10.13 10.98
CA VAL A 247 0.53 9.10 10.22
C VAL A 247 -0.93 9.05 10.67
N ASN A 248 -1.86 9.21 9.74
CA ASN A 248 -3.29 9.10 10.04
C ASN A 248 -3.73 7.65 10.16
N GLU A 249 -3.27 6.80 9.25
CA GLU A 249 -3.64 5.39 9.18
C GLU A 249 -2.42 4.50 8.91
N LEU A 250 -2.58 3.20 9.11
CA LEU A 250 -1.58 2.20 8.73
C LEU A 250 -1.93 1.63 7.36
N SER A 251 -0.95 1.14 6.65
CA SER A 251 -1.13 0.47 5.34
C SER A 251 -2.08 -0.73 5.43
N TYR A 252 -2.03 -1.43 6.57
CA TYR A 252 -2.87 -2.58 6.92
C TYR A 252 -2.90 -2.73 8.44
N TYR A 253 -3.73 -3.66 8.97
CA TYR A 253 -3.67 -3.95 10.41
C TYR A 253 -2.31 -4.59 10.76
N VAL A 254 -1.78 -4.23 11.92
CA VAL A 254 -0.52 -4.81 12.40
C VAL A 254 -0.65 -6.33 12.51
N ILE A 255 0.34 -7.05 12.02
CA ILE A 255 0.44 -8.50 12.16
C ILE A 255 1.59 -8.78 13.12
N ILE A 256 1.29 -9.40 14.26
CA ILE A 256 2.31 -9.90 15.19
C ILE A 256 2.00 -11.34 15.47
N SER A 257 2.88 -12.22 15.06
CA SER A 257 2.75 -13.64 15.32
C SER A 257 3.96 -14.17 16.08
N SER A 258 3.71 -14.95 17.13
CA SER A 258 4.73 -15.61 17.92
C SER A 258 4.43 -17.10 18.05
N ALA A 259 5.47 -17.93 18.18
CA ALA A 259 5.40 -19.36 18.43
C ALA A 259 4.39 -20.09 17.54
N GLU A 260 3.30 -20.63 18.11
CA GLU A 260 2.25 -21.38 17.39
C GLU A 260 1.45 -20.55 16.39
N ASN A 261 1.52 -19.22 16.45
CA ASN A 261 0.76 -18.31 15.58
C ASN A 261 1.42 -18.11 14.20
N HIS A 262 2.68 -18.46 14.01
CA HIS A 262 3.41 -18.28 12.75
C HIS A 262 2.76 -18.90 11.49
N PRO A 263 1.98 -20.00 11.54
CA PRO A 263 1.29 -20.50 10.36
C PRO A 263 0.17 -19.60 9.85
N TYR A 264 -0.33 -18.69 10.67
CA TYR A 264 -1.38 -17.75 10.29
C TYR A 264 -0.77 -16.50 9.69
N LEU A 265 -0.69 -16.45 8.36
CA LEU A 265 0.00 -15.38 7.62
C LEU A 265 -0.50 -13.98 7.97
N HIS A 266 -1.79 -13.82 8.23
CA HIS A 266 -2.43 -12.54 8.57
C HIS A 266 -3.01 -12.58 10.01
N TYR A 267 -2.19 -13.01 10.98
CA TYR A 267 -2.61 -13.11 12.37
C TYR A 267 -2.75 -11.72 13.02
N HIS A 268 -3.91 -11.43 13.59
CA HIS A 268 -4.27 -10.10 14.13
C HIS A 268 -4.97 -10.12 15.49
N LYS A 269 -5.04 -11.28 16.17
CA LYS A 269 -5.68 -11.35 17.50
C LYS A 269 -4.80 -10.76 18.60
N HIS A 270 -3.50 -10.97 18.50
CA HIS A 270 -2.48 -10.42 19.40
C HIS A 270 -2.70 -10.73 20.90
N ASP A 271 -3.32 -11.86 21.21
CA ASP A 271 -3.72 -12.21 22.58
C ASP A 271 -2.69 -13.07 23.32
N ARG A 272 -1.54 -13.37 22.69
CA ARG A 272 -0.51 -14.23 23.26
C ARG A 272 0.51 -13.43 24.10
N LEU A 273 0.83 -13.95 25.30
CA LEU A 273 1.94 -13.48 26.14
C LEU A 273 3.25 -14.05 25.56
N LEU A 274 4.27 -13.22 25.41
CA LEU A 274 5.58 -13.66 24.94
C LEU A 274 6.33 -14.40 26.04
N GLU A 275 6.84 -15.57 25.70
CA GLU A 275 7.58 -16.47 26.58
C GLU A 275 9.07 -16.51 26.20
N ASP A 276 9.90 -17.02 27.13
CA ASP A 276 11.33 -17.19 26.86
C ASP A 276 11.55 -18.23 25.74
N GLY A 277 12.41 -17.88 24.77
CA GLY A 277 12.66 -18.69 23.59
C GLY A 277 11.69 -18.46 22.42
N ASP A 278 10.63 -17.68 22.60
CA ASP A 278 9.75 -17.33 21.48
C ASP A 278 10.50 -16.54 20.39
N PHE A 279 10.14 -16.85 19.16
CA PHE A 279 10.50 -16.05 17.99
C PHE A 279 9.27 -15.28 17.51
N ILE A 280 9.46 -14.03 17.10
CA ILE A 280 8.36 -13.13 16.74
C ILE A 280 8.52 -12.73 15.28
N VAL A 281 7.41 -12.65 14.56
CA VAL A 281 7.28 -11.96 13.27
C VAL A 281 6.41 -10.75 13.50
N ILE A 282 6.91 -9.56 13.15
CA ILE A 282 6.15 -8.30 13.16
C ILE A 282 6.13 -7.77 11.74
N ASP A 283 4.94 -7.65 11.21
CA ASP A 283 4.65 -7.20 9.86
C ASP A 283 3.68 -6.02 9.97
N ALA A 284 4.20 -4.82 9.67
CA ALA A 284 3.48 -3.57 9.86
C ALA A 284 4.11 -2.42 9.07
N GLY A 285 3.28 -1.64 8.40
CA GLY A 285 3.67 -0.47 7.64
C GLY A 285 2.75 0.72 7.87
N PRO A 286 3.27 1.96 7.95
CA PRO A 286 2.45 3.17 7.94
C PRO A 286 2.01 3.55 6.52
N ASP A 287 0.79 4.10 6.39
CA ASP A 287 0.34 4.92 5.27
C ASP A 287 0.72 6.38 5.55
N TYR A 288 1.44 7.02 4.66
CA TYR A 288 1.73 8.44 4.75
C TYR A 288 1.27 9.17 3.49
N GLY A 289 0.19 9.90 3.60
CA GLY A 289 -0.39 10.64 2.48
C GLY A 289 -0.85 9.73 1.34
N TYR A 290 -1.62 8.69 1.64
CA TYR A 290 -2.10 7.68 0.68
C TYR A 290 -1.01 6.79 0.07
N TYR A 291 0.20 6.76 0.64
CA TYR A 291 1.28 5.90 0.14
C TYR A 291 1.78 4.98 1.25
N ASP A 292 1.71 3.71 0.94
CA ASP A 292 2.03 2.61 1.83
C ASP A 292 3.50 2.20 1.77
N VAL A 293 3.93 1.52 2.83
CA VAL A 293 5.10 0.66 2.84
C VAL A 293 4.76 -0.67 3.49
N ASP A 294 5.51 -1.69 3.12
CA ASP A 294 5.44 -3.02 3.72
C ASP A 294 6.78 -3.37 4.36
N ILE A 295 6.73 -3.69 5.65
CA ILE A 295 7.93 -3.95 6.45
C ILE A 295 7.67 -5.13 7.37
N THR A 296 8.44 -6.20 7.19
CA THR A 296 8.44 -7.29 8.16
C THR A 296 9.82 -7.51 8.77
N ILE A 297 9.83 -7.75 10.07
CA ILE A 297 11.01 -8.13 10.85
C ILE A 297 10.72 -9.39 11.67
N SER A 298 11.77 -10.16 11.96
CA SER A 298 11.68 -11.32 12.83
C SER A 298 12.86 -11.32 13.80
N TYR A 299 12.58 -11.60 15.09
CA TYR A 299 13.59 -11.64 16.12
C TYR A 299 13.14 -12.43 17.37
N PRO A 300 14.04 -12.90 18.25
CA PRO A 300 13.66 -13.59 19.49
C PRO A 300 13.14 -12.60 20.55
N ALA A 301 12.08 -12.98 21.26
CA ALA A 301 11.47 -12.16 22.32
C ALA A 301 12.45 -11.77 23.44
N ASN A 302 13.40 -12.65 23.76
CA ASN A 302 14.43 -12.44 24.78
C ASN A 302 15.72 -11.77 24.26
N GLY A 303 15.78 -11.42 22.96
CA GLY A 303 16.95 -10.79 22.34
C GLY A 303 18.12 -11.75 22.03
N HIS A 304 17.94 -13.06 22.14
CA HIS A 304 18.98 -14.06 21.89
C HIS A 304 18.51 -15.18 20.96
N PHE A 305 19.12 -15.26 19.77
CA PHE A 305 18.79 -16.30 18.81
C PHE A 305 19.29 -17.68 19.26
N THR A 306 18.40 -18.65 19.34
CA THR A 306 18.78 -20.06 19.45
C THR A 306 19.49 -20.55 18.18
N PRO A 307 20.25 -21.67 18.21
CA PRO A 307 20.92 -22.19 17.00
C PRO A 307 19.97 -22.43 15.84
N ARG A 308 18.75 -22.91 16.08
CA ARG A 308 17.75 -23.15 15.02
C ARG A 308 17.17 -21.85 14.48
N GLN A 309 16.89 -20.89 15.33
CA GLN A 309 16.44 -19.56 14.90
C GLN A 309 17.51 -18.88 14.02
N ARG A 310 18.81 -18.96 14.42
CA ARG A 310 19.93 -18.45 13.60
C ARG A 310 20.00 -19.12 12.24
N GLU A 311 19.88 -20.44 12.15
CA GLU A 311 19.91 -21.16 10.88
C GLU A 311 18.80 -20.70 9.94
N VAL A 312 17.56 -20.64 10.44
CA VAL A 312 16.38 -20.27 9.64
C VAL A 312 16.40 -18.78 9.25
N TYR A 313 16.73 -17.91 10.20
CA TYR A 313 16.79 -16.48 9.96
C TYR A 313 17.90 -16.13 8.96
N GLN A 314 19.12 -16.67 9.16
CA GLN A 314 20.25 -16.39 8.28
C GLN A 314 19.98 -16.86 6.85
N ALA A 315 19.32 -18.00 6.67
CA ALA A 315 18.94 -18.48 5.34
C ALA A 315 17.96 -17.52 4.64
N ALA A 316 16.93 -17.04 5.35
CA ALA A 316 15.97 -16.06 4.82
C ALA A 316 16.65 -14.71 4.49
N TYR A 317 17.49 -14.23 5.39
CA TYR A 317 18.21 -12.97 5.22
C TYR A 317 19.19 -13.01 4.02
N ASP A 318 19.95 -14.10 3.89
CA ASP A 318 20.86 -14.24 2.74
C ASP A 318 20.11 -14.32 1.42
N VAL A 319 18.95 -15.00 1.39
CA VAL A 319 18.09 -15.03 0.19
C VAL A 319 17.62 -13.62 -0.15
N GLN A 320 17.09 -12.86 0.82
CA GLN A 320 16.62 -11.49 0.58
C GLN A 320 17.76 -10.60 0.02
N ARG A 321 18.93 -10.63 0.66
CA ARG A 321 20.10 -9.85 0.19
C ARG A 321 20.52 -10.21 -1.22
N ILE A 322 20.54 -11.50 -1.56
CA ILE A 322 20.87 -11.97 -2.91
C ILE A 322 19.80 -11.47 -3.90
N CYS A 323 18.51 -11.61 -3.57
CA CYS A 323 17.43 -11.09 -4.40
C CYS A 323 17.63 -9.60 -4.70
N MET A 324 17.80 -8.77 -3.67
CA MET A 324 17.99 -7.32 -3.82
C MET A 324 19.25 -6.98 -4.63
N SER A 325 20.32 -7.76 -4.53
CA SER A 325 21.55 -7.54 -5.36
C SER A 325 21.36 -7.85 -6.83
N LEU A 326 20.31 -8.58 -7.20
CA LEU A 326 19.99 -8.98 -8.56
C LEU A 326 18.94 -8.10 -9.23
N TYR A 327 18.19 -7.31 -8.45
CA TYR A 327 17.11 -6.47 -8.97
C TYR A 327 17.66 -5.30 -9.78
N LYS A 328 17.25 -5.22 -11.04
CA LYS A 328 17.55 -4.13 -11.97
C LYS A 328 16.55 -4.15 -13.14
N PRO A 329 16.46 -3.08 -13.93
CA PRO A 329 15.63 -3.06 -15.12
C PRO A 329 15.92 -4.23 -16.06
N GLY A 330 14.86 -4.77 -16.66
CA GLY A 330 14.94 -5.85 -17.65
C GLY A 330 14.99 -7.27 -17.07
N VAL A 331 15.16 -7.43 -15.75
CA VAL A 331 15.24 -8.75 -15.10
C VAL A 331 13.84 -9.29 -14.83
N THR A 332 13.64 -10.59 -15.02
CA THR A 332 12.43 -11.32 -14.66
C THR A 332 12.56 -11.99 -13.30
N ARG A 333 11.42 -12.33 -12.69
CA ARG A 333 11.37 -13.08 -11.44
C ARG A 333 12.07 -14.44 -11.55
N GLU A 334 11.86 -15.12 -12.65
CA GLU A 334 12.45 -16.45 -12.92
C GLU A 334 13.96 -16.39 -12.96
N GLU A 335 14.52 -15.37 -13.61
CA GLU A 335 15.97 -15.15 -13.66
C GLU A 335 16.56 -14.88 -12.27
N VAL A 336 15.87 -14.05 -11.45
CA VAL A 336 16.29 -13.81 -10.06
C VAL A 336 16.28 -15.10 -9.27
N ARG A 337 15.17 -15.85 -9.28
CA ARG A 337 15.03 -17.13 -8.57
C ARG A 337 16.15 -18.10 -8.92
N ASP A 338 16.44 -18.27 -10.22
CA ASP A 338 17.41 -19.26 -10.67
C ASP A 338 18.84 -18.84 -10.31
N LYS A 339 19.17 -17.54 -10.37
CA LYS A 339 20.43 -16.98 -9.89
C LYS A 339 20.58 -17.10 -8.37
N VAL A 340 19.51 -16.85 -7.59
CA VAL A 340 19.52 -17.07 -6.14
C VAL A 340 19.91 -18.50 -5.80
N LYS A 341 19.30 -19.50 -6.47
CA LYS A 341 19.64 -20.92 -6.27
C LYS A 341 21.11 -21.22 -6.57
N SER A 342 21.66 -20.64 -7.64
CA SER A 342 23.09 -20.82 -8.01
C SER A 342 24.01 -20.23 -6.94
N ILE A 343 23.78 -18.96 -6.57
CA ILE A 343 24.61 -18.25 -5.59
C ILE A 343 24.57 -18.93 -4.21
N LEU A 344 23.41 -19.41 -3.77
CA LEU A 344 23.30 -20.15 -2.51
C LEU A 344 24.13 -21.44 -2.53
N LYS A 345 24.13 -22.19 -3.64
CA LYS A 345 24.97 -23.40 -3.79
C LYS A 345 26.46 -23.04 -3.76
N GLU A 346 26.88 -21.98 -4.46
CA GLU A 346 28.26 -21.49 -4.46
C GLU A 346 28.72 -21.05 -3.05
N LYS A 347 27.80 -20.53 -2.23
CA LYS A 347 28.03 -20.20 -0.82
C LYS A 347 28.03 -21.42 0.10
N GLY A 348 27.82 -22.62 -0.41
CA GLY A 348 27.84 -23.88 0.36
C GLY A 348 26.51 -24.21 1.05
N TYR A 349 25.39 -23.56 0.68
CA TYR A 349 24.09 -23.93 1.20
C TYR A 349 23.59 -25.26 0.62
N ASP A 350 23.12 -26.13 1.52
CA ASP A 350 22.41 -27.35 1.14
C ASP A 350 20.91 -27.05 0.92
N LEU A 351 20.51 -26.88 -0.34
CA LEU A 351 19.13 -26.58 -0.71
C LEU A 351 18.16 -27.75 -0.45
N SER A 352 18.62 -28.92 0.00
CA SER A 352 17.76 -30.02 0.43
C SER A 352 17.21 -29.82 1.85
N LYS A 353 17.75 -28.91 2.64
CA LYS A 353 17.27 -28.57 3.98
C LYS A 353 15.83 -28.05 3.96
N ASP A 354 15.12 -28.27 5.04
CA ASP A 354 13.69 -27.94 5.17
C ASP A 354 13.38 -26.46 4.97
N VAL A 355 14.28 -25.54 5.38
CA VAL A 355 14.14 -24.09 5.17
C VAL A 355 14.00 -23.73 3.69
N PHE A 356 14.80 -24.35 2.81
CA PHE A 356 14.77 -24.08 1.37
C PHE A 356 13.66 -24.82 0.61
N LYS A 357 13.01 -25.80 1.22
CA LYS A 357 11.83 -26.47 0.68
C LYS A 357 10.55 -25.64 0.83
N LYS A 358 10.56 -24.58 1.61
CA LYS A 358 9.43 -23.66 1.72
C LYS A 358 9.34 -22.79 0.48
N ARG A 359 8.17 -22.82 -0.15
CA ARG A 359 7.93 -22.17 -1.45
C ARG A 359 8.29 -20.68 -1.44
N THR A 360 8.05 -20.00 -0.33
CA THR A 360 8.22 -18.56 -0.21
C THR A 360 9.65 -18.11 0.08
N ILE A 361 10.59 -19.03 0.35
CA ILE A 361 12.00 -18.67 0.58
C ILE A 361 12.70 -18.32 -0.74
N ILE A 362 12.62 -19.16 -1.78
CA ILE A 362 13.36 -18.97 -3.04
C ILE A 362 12.43 -18.76 -4.24
N GLU A 363 11.32 -19.50 -4.30
CA GLU A 363 10.52 -19.64 -5.53
C GLU A 363 9.83 -18.35 -5.97
N THR A 364 9.66 -17.39 -5.06
CA THR A 364 9.13 -16.06 -5.37
C THR A 364 10.20 -15.13 -5.96
N GLY A 365 11.50 -15.42 -5.79
CA GLY A 365 12.58 -14.48 -6.09
C GLY A 365 12.48 -13.20 -5.28
N GLY A 366 11.78 -13.25 -4.13
CA GLY A 366 11.46 -12.08 -3.30
C GLY A 366 10.35 -11.18 -3.84
N PHE A 367 9.86 -11.39 -5.06
CA PHE A 367 8.75 -10.60 -5.61
C PHE A 367 7.43 -11.13 -5.10
N THR A 368 6.71 -10.37 -4.29
CA THR A 368 5.41 -10.77 -3.78
C THR A 368 4.26 -9.94 -4.33
N HIS A 369 4.27 -8.64 -4.15
CA HIS A 369 3.27 -7.71 -4.65
C HIS A 369 3.85 -6.30 -4.83
N PHE A 370 3.20 -5.48 -5.65
CA PHE A 370 3.51 -4.06 -5.74
C PHE A 370 3.05 -3.33 -4.47
N VAL A 371 3.76 -2.24 -4.16
CA VAL A 371 3.44 -1.32 -3.05
C VAL A 371 3.28 0.08 -3.63
N GLY A 372 2.33 0.84 -3.13
CA GLY A 372 2.07 2.20 -3.60
C GLY A 372 0.94 2.86 -2.83
N MET A 373 -0.18 3.18 -3.49
CA MET A 373 -1.37 3.72 -2.82
C MET A 373 -2.21 2.63 -2.11
N ALA A 374 -1.78 1.40 -2.16
CA ALA A 374 -2.24 0.28 -1.37
C ALA A 374 -1.05 -0.62 -1.08
N VAL A 375 -1.06 -1.36 0.04
CA VAL A 375 0.02 -2.29 0.37
C VAL A 375 0.15 -3.39 -0.66
N HIS A 376 -0.97 -3.95 -1.15
CA HIS A 376 -1.03 -4.80 -2.34
C HIS A 376 -1.55 -3.97 -3.53
N ASP A 377 -0.70 -3.07 -4.01
CA ASP A 377 -1.05 -2.09 -5.05
C ASP A 377 -1.40 -2.76 -6.39
N VAL A 378 -1.73 -1.95 -7.36
CA VAL A 378 -2.09 -2.36 -8.70
C VAL A 378 -1.02 -3.24 -9.36
N GLY A 379 -1.43 -4.20 -10.24
CA GLY A 379 -0.49 -4.99 -11.03
C GLY A 379 -0.79 -6.48 -11.10
N GLY A 380 -1.67 -6.98 -10.25
CA GLY A 380 -1.98 -8.42 -10.19
C GLY A 380 -0.86 -9.24 -9.54
N GLY A 381 -0.92 -10.57 -9.69
CA GLY A 381 0.09 -11.46 -9.10
C GLY A 381 1.44 -11.43 -9.83
N PRO A 382 2.48 -11.96 -9.20
CA PRO A 382 3.86 -11.92 -9.73
C PRO A 382 4.04 -12.47 -11.15
N ALA A 383 3.18 -13.39 -11.59
CA ALA A 383 3.24 -13.97 -12.93
C ALA A 383 2.89 -12.98 -14.05
N SER A 384 2.25 -11.84 -13.73
CA SER A 384 1.85 -10.83 -14.70
C SER A 384 2.82 -9.64 -14.82
N TRP A 385 3.90 -9.63 -14.04
CA TRP A 385 4.78 -8.45 -13.97
C TRP A 385 5.74 -8.28 -15.15
N GLY A 386 6.02 -9.35 -15.89
CA GLY A 386 7.02 -9.32 -16.96
C GLY A 386 8.42 -9.00 -16.43
N THR A 387 9.09 -8.02 -17.04
CA THR A 387 10.40 -7.51 -16.62
C THR A 387 10.26 -6.32 -15.68
N LEU A 388 11.19 -6.18 -14.73
CA LEU A 388 11.29 -5.00 -13.87
C LEU A 388 11.57 -3.75 -14.71
N LYS A 389 10.98 -2.62 -14.30
CA LYS A 389 11.14 -1.31 -14.93
C LYS A 389 11.49 -0.26 -13.87
N PRO A 390 12.26 0.78 -14.21
CA PRO A 390 12.47 1.92 -13.32
C PRO A 390 11.13 2.51 -12.84
N GLY A 391 11.09 2.92 -11.58
CA GLY A 391 9.88 3.44 -10.94
C GLY A 391 8.90 2.39 -10.38
N MET A 392 9.13 1.10 -10.62
CA MET A 392 8.38 0.04 -9.93
C MET A 392 8.77 -0.02 -8.45
N VAL A 393 7.77 -0.08 -7.58
CA VAL A 393 7.94 -0.29 -6.13
C VAL A 393 7.19 -1.55 -5.73
N PHE A 394 7.85 -2.43 -4.98
CA PHE A 394 7.28 -3.71 -4.56
C PHE A 394 7.89 -4.22 -3.25
N ALA A 395 7.24 -5.18 -2.63
CA ALA A 395 7.69 -5.85 -1.43
C ALA A 395 8.66 -7.01 -1.78
N CYS A 396 9.88 -6.93 -1.23
CA CYS A 396 10.84 -8.03 -1.25
C CYS A 396 10.65 -8.87 0.00
N ASP A 397 9.74 -9.85 -0.06
CA ASP A 397 9.28 -10.65 1.06
C ASP A 397 9.80 -12.10 0.98
N ILE A 398 10.47 -12.53 2.05
CA ILE A 398 10.98 -13.88 2.27
C ILE A 398 10.35 -14.46 3.53
N TYR A 399 9.52 -15.49 3.36
CA TYR A 399 8.74 -16.08 4.44
C TYR A 399 8.86 -17.59 4.52
N ALA A 400 8.97 -18.13 5.75
CA ALA A 400 8.83 -19.55 6.04
C ALA A 400 8.23 -19.79 7.42
N ALA A 401 7.35 -20.77 7.55
CA ALA A 401 6.81 -21.23 8.82
C ALA A 401 7.07 -22.74 9.02
N PHE A 402 7.37 -23.11 10.27
CA PHE A 402 7.66 -24.46 10.74
C PHE A 402 6.73 -24.79 11.93
N PRO A 403 5.45 -25.11 11.67
CA PRO A 403 4.43 -25.24 12.74
C PRO A 403 4.82 -26.20 13.85
N GLY A 404 5.43 -27.35 13.49
CA GLY A 404 5.88 -28.35 14.46
C GLY A 404 7.07 -27.92 15.34
N GLN A 405 7.69 -26.76 15.03
CA GLN A 405 8.81 -26.18 15.78
C GLN A 405 8.42 -24.86 16.45
N LYS A 406 7.15 -24.42 16.35
CA LYS A 406 6.69 -23.09 16.80
C LYS A 406 7.60 -21.96 16.31
N LEU A 407 8.07 -22.06 15.06
CA LEU A 407 9.04 -21.16 14.47
C LEU A 407 8.53 -20.66 13.12
N GLY A 408 8.65 -19.38 12.88
CA GLY A 408 8.45 -18.73 11.60
C GLY A 408 9.47 -17.62 11.40
N VAL A 409 9.81 -17.31 10.18
CA VAL A 409 10.63 -16.16 9.79
C VAL A 409 9.96 -15.44 8.65
N ARG A 410 9.90 -14.12 8.72
CA ARG A 410 9.56 -13.24 7.60
C ARG A 410 10.46 -12.03 7.64
N ILE A 411 11.07 -11.72 6.51
CA ILE A 411 11.92 -10.54 6.34
C ILE A 411 11.44 -9.86 5.07
N GLU A 412 11.04 -8.60 5.19
CA GLU A 412 10.45 -7.86 4.09
C GLU A 412 10.89 -6.41 4.10
N ASP A 413 11.19 -5.90 2.93
CA ASP A 413 11.51 -4.51 2.68
C ASP A 413 10.78 -4.01 1.43
N THR A 414 10.33 -2.76 1.46
CA THR A 414 9.81 -2.07 0.28
C THR A 414 10.96 -1.59 -0.60
N VAL A 415 10.97 -2.01 -1.86
CA VAL A 415 12.08 -1.80 -2.81
C VAL A 415 11.61 -1.03 -4.04
N LEU A 416 12.37 0.01 -4.41
CA LEU A 416 12.22 0.77 -5.65
C LEU A 416 13.23 0.27 -6.70
N ILE A 417 12.79 0.04 -7.94
CA ILE A 417 13.69 -0.17 -9.07
C ILE A 417 14.16 1.18 -9.60
N THR A 418 15.49 1.36 -9.62
CA THR A 418 16.17 2.54 -10.17
C THR A 418 16.55 2.31 -11.64
N GLU A 419 17.21 3.29 -12.27
CA GLU A 419 17.68 3.16 -13.66
C GLU A 419 18.72 2.05 -13.87
N ASP A 420 19.49 1.70 -12.83
CA ASP A 420 20.63 0.78 -12.91
C ASP A 420 20.58 -0.37 -11.87
N GLY A 421 19.63 -0.37 -10.95
CA GLY A 421 19.56 -1.35 -9.87
C GLY A 421 18.27 -1.25 -9.07
N CYS A 422 18.39 -1.29 -7.73
CA CYS A 422 17.30 -1.06 -6.82
C CYS A 422 17.72 -0.28 -5.57
N GLN A 423 16.76 0.37 -4.93
CA GLN A 423 16.91 1.06 -3.66
C GLN A 423 15.96 0.46 -2.63
N ASN A 424 16.47 0.11 -1.45
CA ASN A 424 15.64 -0.24 -0.29
C ASN A 424 15.08 1.07 0.32
N LEU A 425 13.75 1.24 0.29
CA LEU A 425 13.06 2.42 0.82
C LEU A 425 12.82 2.33 2.34
N THR A 426 13.04 1.15 2.92
CA THR A 426 12.91 0.84 4.36
C THR A 426 14.27 0.57 5.01
N GLN A 427 15.33 1.09 4.40
CA GLN A 427 16.70 0.96 4.92
C GLN A 427 16.84 1.61 6.31
N GLY A 428 17.59 0.95 7.21
CA GLY A 428 17.88 1.44 8.57
C GLY A 428 17.33 0.54 9.67
N ILE A 429 16.66 -0.55 9.31
CA ILE A 429 16.32 -1.62 10.24
C ILE A 429 17.51 -2.58 10.32
N PRO A 430 18.02 -2.94 11.52
CA PRO A 430 18.99 -4.01 11.69
C PRO A 430 18.48 -5.32 11.08
N ARG A 431 19.31 -5.92 10.22
CA ARG A 431 18.96 -7.17 9.56
C ARG A 431 19.94 -8.31 9.84
N SER A 432 21.17 -8.03 10.24
CA SER A 432 22.07 -9.08 10.70
C SER A 432 21.72 -9.49 12.14
N ILE A 433 21.95 -10.75 12.47
CA ILE A 433 21.67 -11.31 13.79
C ILE A 433 22.38 -10.50 14.88
N ASP A 434 23.63 -10.14 14.65
CA ASP A 434 24.45 -9.42 15.65
C ASP A 434 23.93 -7.98 15.87
N GLU A 435 23.51 -7.28 14.80
CA GLU A 435 22.90 -5.95 14.92
C GLU A 435 21.55 -5.99 15.64
N ILE A 436 20.73 -7.02 15.40
CA ILE A 436 19.44 -7.21 16.08
C ILE A 436 19.68 -7.44 17.58
N GLU A 437 20.56 -8.40 17.93
CA GLU A 437 20.88 -8.69 19.33
C GLU A 437 21.51 -7.46 20.02
N GLU A 438 22.32 -6.65 19.32
CA GLU A 438 22.88 -5.41 19.85
C GLU A 438 21.79 -4.36 20.10
N LEU A 439 20.84 -4.18 19.14
CA LEU A 439 19.76 -3.22 19.32
C LEU A 439 18.84 -3.59 20.47
N MET A 440 18.50 -4.88 20.61
CA MET A 440 17.61 -5.37 21.66
C MET A 440 18.22 -5.25 23.08
N ARG A 441 19.54 -5.17 23.21
CA ARG A 441 20.18 -4.83 24.50
C ARG A 441 19.96 -3.39 24.93
N LYS A 442 19.62 -2.48 23.99
CA LYS A 442 19.38 -1.07 24.28
C LYS A 442 18.01 -0.89 24.93
N LYS A 443 17.92 0.01 25.89
CA LYS A 443 16.67 0.29 26.59
C LYS A 443 15.64 0.92 25.67
N GLY A 444 14.46 0.32 25.60
CA GLY A 444 13.30 0.83 24.86
C GLY A 444 12.31 1.59 25.74
N LEU A 445 11.22 2.05 25.10
CA LEU A 445 10.16 2.84 25.76
C LEU A 445 9.44 2.03 26.86
N VAL A 446 9.09 0.76 26.60
CA VAL A 446 8.38 -0.11 27.55
C VAL A 446 9.18 -0.26 28.84
N ARG A 447 10.46 -0.62 28.76
CA ARG A 447 11.33 -0.71 29.94
C ARG A 447 11.46 0.61 30.67
N THR A 448 11.52 1.72 29.92
CA THR A 448 11.58 3.07 30.51
C THR A 448 10.32 3.40 31.30
N LEU A 449 9.14 3.03 30.80
CA LEU A 449 7.86 3.24 31.47
C LEU A 449 7.72 2.35 32.70
N LYS A 450 8.12 1.07 32.62
CA LYS A 450 8.11 0.13 33.76
C LYS A 450 8.97 0.67 34.94
N GLU A 451 10.18 1.12 34.65
CA GLU A 451 11.06 1.68 35.69
C GLU A 451 10.51 2.96 36.36
N LYS A 452 9.66 3.70 35.63
CA LYS A 452 8.99 4.89 36.18
C LYS A 452 7.64 4.57 36.85
N GLY A 453 7.23 3.30 36.88
CA GLY A 453 5.91 2.90 37.41
C GLY A 453 4.72 3.41 36.58
N LEU A 454 4.93 3.65 35.29
CA LEU A 454 3.95 4.17 34.34
C LEU A 454 3.44 3.09 33.36
N TYR A 455 3.75 1.83 33.62
CA TYR A 455 3.40 0.67 32.79
C TYR A 455 2.66 -0.38 33.59
#